data_209551bad92b4ae1f3b4ac1036a95fd1
#
_entry.id   209551bad92b4ae1f3b4ac1036a95fd1
#
_cell.length_a   1.000
_cell.length_b   1.000
_cell.length_c   1.000
_cell.angle_alpha   90.00
_cell.angle_beta   90.00
_cell.angle_gamma   90.00
#
_symmetry.space_group_name_H-M   'P 1'
#
loop_
_entity.id
_entity.type
_entity.pdbx_description
1 polymer ?
#
loop_
_entity_poly.entity_id
_entity_poly.type
_entity_poly.pdbx_seq_one_letter_code
_entity_poly.pdbx_strand_id
1 'polypeptide(L)'
;MSFNLTRGKTFTNVSHKTVIDYLEHLDTDLINLNAGSLQIVSDSNNDLLLKNGAQTFKIRESFLKKLLKWKKIPYSIVDFMDDATILNICNDILISIGRSPYPINLKLEEGDAASIFSNNYTLISDLEILKFCEKFIEIDEINRNDYVMVAKTRIQTQATPIPGDNYGFGFALINSETGFGYLNFELYALRYICTNGAYVRSNFDFKHPHYNIEKKTILEDFQNILINAKQAKSNKFLENLVLSQKIMAAKHLNSAKQQIEYIVGQKKSFYFFSSFYKKNGIEQNLYDLFNYITDQAKQYEIHERYFLEQYAGSLINNLHKVEN
;
A
#
# COMPACT_ATOMS: atom_id res chain seq x y z
N MET A 1 -1.75 12.03 -20.96
CA MET A 1 -2.97 11.18 -21.04
C MET A 1 -4.18 12.08 -20.88
N SER A 2 -5.12 12.03 -21.81
CA SER A 2 -6.37 12.82 -21.79
C SER A 2 -7.57 12.00 -21.28
N PHE A 3 -7.40 10.68 -21.05
CA PHE A 3 -8.49 9.82 -20.59
C PHE A 3 -8.99 10.16 -19.20
N ASN A 4 -10.29 10.13 -19.03
CA ASN A 4 -10.95 10.17 -17.75
C ASN A 4 -10.99 8.75 -17.16
N LEU A 5 -10.37 8.58 -15.99
CA LEU A 5 -10.40 7.34 -15.22
C LEU A 5 -11.22 7.57 -13.96
N THR A 6 -12.02 6.58 -13.59
CA THR A 6 -12.75 6.63 -12.33
C THR A 6 -11.84 6.23 -11.16
N ARG A 7 -12.24 6.57 -9.95
CA ARG A 7 -11.60 6.16 -8.69
C ARG A 7 -12.66 5.78 -7.68
N GLY A 8 -12.37 4.78 -6.90
CA GLY A 8 -13.20 4.40 -5.78
C GLY A 8 -13.13 5.39 -4.62
N LYS A 9 -14.00 5.20 -3.65
CA LYS A 9 -14.07 6.04 -2.47
C LYS A 9 -12.81 5.91 -1.61
N THR A 10 -12.23 7.04 -1.25
CA THR A 10 -11.07 7.11 -0.36
C THR A 10 -11.51 7.45 1.05
N PHE A 11 -10.97 6.74 2.03
CA PHE A 11 -11.14 6.99 3.46
C PHE A 11 -9.79 7.32 4.08
N THR A 12 -9.74 8.34 4.94
CA THR A 12 -8.52 8.75 5.63
C THR A 12 -8.82 8.99 7.09
N ASN A 13 -8.13 8.27 7.97
CA ASN A 13 -8.24 8.35 9.44
C ASN A 13 -9.70 8.25 9.92
N VAL A 14 -10.47 7.32 9.37
CA VAL A 14 -11.88 7.11 9.75
C VAL A 14 -12.02 5.96 10.72
N SER A 15 -13.14 5.96 11.47
CA SER A 15 -13.44 4.88 12.38
C SER A 15 -13.68 3.57 11.63
N HIS A 16 -13.36 2.47 12.27
CA HIS A 16 -13.59 1.12 11.79
C HIS A 16 -15.06 0.90 11.37
N LYS A 17 -16.02 1.32 12.19
CA LYS A 17 -17.45 1.20 11.90
C LYS A 17 -17.84 1.86 10.59
N THR A 18 -17.34 3.08 10.32
CA THR A 18 -17.63 3.82 9.08
C THR A 18 -17.22 3.05 7.83
N VAL A 19 -16.06 2.37 7.89
CA VAL A 19 -15.57 1.60 6.75
C VAL A 19 -16.34 0.29 6.58
N ILE A 20 -16.64 -0.40 7.65
CA ILE A 20 -17.47 -1.63 7.59
C ILE A 20 -18.85 -1.32 7.03
N ASP A 21 -19.54 -0.29 7.55
CA ASP A 21 -20.85 0.11 7.05
C ASP A 21 -20.82 0.41 5.55
N TYR A 22 -19.78 1.04 5.05
CA TYR A 22 -19.60 1.27 3.61
C TYR A 22 -19.37 -0.04 2.85
N LEU A 23 -18.44 -0.89 3.32
CA LEU A 23 -18.08 -2.12 2.63
C LEU A 23 -19.22 -3.15 2.60
N GLU A 24 -20.12 -3.16 3.58
CA GLU A 24 -21.29 -4.02 3.61
C GLU A 24 -22.32 -3.66 2.52
N HIS A 25 -22.32 -2.41 2.08
CA HIS A 25 -23.22 -1.92 1.03
C HIS A 25 -22.51 -1.72 -0.31
N LEU A 26 -21.21 -1.99 -0.37
CA LEU A 26 -20.44 -1.85 -1.59
C LEU A 26 -20.77 -2.96 -2.57
N ASP A 27 -21.29 -2.59 -3.73
CA ASP A 27 -21.55 -3.52 -4.83
C ASP A 27 -20.22 -3.99 -5.44
N THR A 28 -19.92 -5.28 -5.30
CA THR A 28 -18.68 -5.87 -5.81
C THR A 28 -18.95 -7.21 -6.48
N ASP A 29 -18.46 -7.36 -7.71
CA ASP A 29 -18.53 -8.58 -8.47
C ASP A 29 -17.13 -9.11 -8.84
N LEU A 30 -17.00 -10.43 -8.90
CA LEU A 30 -15.82 -11.09 -9.42
C LEU A 30 -16.22 -11.97 -10.60
N ILE A 31 -15.88 -11.54 -11.81
CA ILE A 31 -16.26 -12.23 -13.05
C ILE A 31 -15.06 -13.04 -13.53
N ASN A 32 -15.26 -14.36 -13.71
CA ASN A 32 -14.28 -15.25 -14.31
C ASN A 32 -14.53 -15.31 -15.83
N LEU A 33 -13.51 -14.94 -16.63
CA LEU A 33 -13.64 -14.87 -18.08
C LEU A 33 -12.30 -15.02 -18.82
N ASN A 34 -12.35 -15.19 -20.13
CA ASN A 34 -11.15 -15.16 -20.96
C ASN A 34 -10.77 -13.70 -21.29
N ALA A 35 -9.54 -13.29 -21.03
CA ALA A 35 -9.08 -11.94 -21.33
C ALA A 35 -9.16 -11.56 -22.82
N GLY A 36 -9.12 -12.54 -23.72
CA GLY A 36 -9.25 -12.31 -25.16
C GLY A 36 -10.64 -11.87 -25.61
N SER A 37 -11.67 -11.99 -24.75
CA SER A 37 -13.00 -11.43 -24.98
C SER A 37 -13.12 -9.95 -24.61
N LEU A 38 -12.12 -9.41 -23.92
CA LEU A 38 -12.10 -8.04 -23.45
C LEU A 38 -11.49 -7.10 -24.50
N GLN A 39 -12.04 -5.89 -24.58
CA GLN A 39 -11.50 -4.80 -25.38
C GLN A 39 -11.58 -3.49 -24.62
N ILE A 40 -10.51 -2.70 -24.65
CA ILE A 40 -10.50 -1.35 -24.11
C ILE A 40 -10.76 -0.36 -25.26
N VAL A 41 -11.71 0.54 -25.04
CA VAL A 41 -12.09 1.60 -26.00
C VAL A 41 -12.18 2.94 -25.25
N SER A 42 -12.14 4.04 -26.01
CA SER A 42 -12.48 5.36 -25.51
C SER A 42 -13.83 5.78 -26.08
N ASP A 43 -14.65 6.46 -25.29
CA ASP A 43 -15.88 7.07 -25.76
C ASP A 43 -15.67 8.54 -26.20
N SER A 44 -16.77 9.23 -26.56
CA SER A 44 -16.74 10.64 -26.98
C SER A 44 -16.35 11.61 -25.85
N ASN A 45 -16.41 11.20 -24.60
CA ASN A 45 -16.02 11.98 -23.42
C ASN A 45 -14.60 11.71 -22.97
N ASN A 46 -13.84 10.89 -23.71
CA ASN A 46 -12.55 10.35 -23.32
C ASN A 46 -12.57 9.47 -22.06
N ASP A 47 -13.73 8.90 -21.71
CA ASP A 47 -13.81 7.86 -20.67
C ASP A 47 -13.21 6.57 -21.23
N LEU A 48 -12.30 5.92 -20.49
CA LEU A 48 -11.84 4.58 -20.81
C LEU A 48 -12.86 3.54 -20.36
N LEU A 49 -13.25 2.71 -21.31
CA LEU A 49 -14.27 1.67 -21.14
C LEU A 49 -13.70 0.30 -21.45
N LEU A 50 -14.04 -0.67 -20.59
CA LEU A 50 -13.77 -2.11 -20.80
C LEU A 50 -15.04 -2.75 -21.37
N LYS A 51 -14.95 -3.31 -22.57
CA LYS A 51 -16.03 -4.08 -23.22
C LYS A 51 -15.83 -5.57 -23.04
N ASN A 52 -16.92 -6.27 -22.73
CA ASN A 52 -17.03 -7.73 -22.74
C ASN A 52 -18.31 -8.11 -23.45
N GLY A 53 -18.25 -8.32 -24.77
CA GLY A 53 -19.44 -8.50 -25.60
C GLY A 53 -20.35 -7.25 -25.56
N ALA A 54 -21.58 -7.40 -25.10
CA ALA A 54 -22.56 -6.31 -24.97
C ALA A 54 -22.38 -5.50 -23.66
N GLN A 55 -21.63 -5.99 -22.68
CA GLN A 55 -21.38 -5.31 -21.42
C GLN A 55 -20.28 -4.28 -21.56
N THR A 56 -20.41 -3.17 -20.85
CA THR A 56 -19.43 -2.09 -20.85
C THR A 56 -19.25 -1.55 -19.42
N PHE A 57 -18.01 -1.42 -18.99
CA PHE A 57 -17.63 -0.97 -17.65
C PHE A 57 -16.67 0.22 -17.76
N LYS A 58 -16.82 1.24 -16.93
CA LYS A 58 -15.78 2.28 -16.82
C LYS A 58 -14.52 1.69 -16.20
N ILE A 59 -13.37 2.18 -16.61
CA ILE A 59 -12.09 1.70 -16.12
C ILE A 59 -11.61 2.60 -14.97
N ARG A 60 -11.30 1.97 -13.81
CA ARG A 60 -10.60 2.66 -12.74
C ARG A 60 -9.10 2.76 -13.03
N GLU A 61 -8.45 3.76 -12.46
CA GLU A 61 -7.00 3.94 -12.55
C GLU A 61 -6.24 2.70 -12.04
N SER A 62 -6.74 2.06 -10.98
CA SER A 62 -6.20 0.82 -10.43
C SER A 62 -6.20 -0.33 -11.44
N PHE A 63 -7.26 -0.49 -12.21
CA PHE A 63 -7.33 -1.50 -13.29
C PHE A 63 -6.24 -1.26 -14.34
N LEU A 64 -6.12 -0.02 -14.84
CA LEU A 64 -5.13 0.32 -15.88
C LEU A 64 -3.70 0.09 -15.37
N LYS A 65 -3.38 0.54 -14.16
CA LYS A 65 -2.09 0.28 -13.52
C LYS A 65 -1.80 -1.20 -13.38
N LYS A 66 -2.82 -2.00 -12.99
CA LYS A 66 -2.69 -3.46 -12.84
C LYS A 66 -2.45 -4.15 -14.17
N LEU A 67 -3.17 -3.73 -15.23
CA LEU A 67 -3.01 -4.28 -16.57
C LEU A 67 -1.59 -4.03 -17.11
N LEU A 68 -1.08 -2.79 -17.01
CA LEU A 68 0.29 -2.45 -17.43
C LEU A 68 1.34 -3.22 -16.62
N LYS A 69 1.15 -3.34 -15.31
CA LYS A 69 2.03 -4.12 -14.42
C LYS A 69 2.11 -5.59 -14.83
N TRP A 70 1.10 -6.16 -15.44
CA TRP A 70 1.12 -7.54 -15.93
C TRP A 70 2.26 -7.80 -16.93
N LYS A 71 2.59 -6.79 -17.74
CA LYS A 71 3.74 -6.82 -18.67
C LYS A 71 4.96 -6.04 -18.16
N LYS A 72 5.00 -5.71 -16.86
CA LYS A 72 6.08 -4.93 -16.23
C LYS A 72 6.28 -3.54 -16.87
N ILE A 73 5.22 -2.96 -17.41
CA ILE A 73 5.24 -1.62 -17.99
C ILE A 73 4.98 -0.61 -16.86
N PRO A 74 5.89 0.37 -16.63
CA PRO A 74 5.68 1.41 -15.64
C PRO A 74 4.47 2.28 -16.00
N TYR A 75 3.62 2.60 -15.02
CA TYR A 75 2.46 3.45 -15.27
C TYR A 75 2.84 4.85 -15.75
N SER A 76 3.98 5.39 -15.34
CA SER A 76 4.47 6.69 -15.77
C SER A 76 4.65 6.83 -17.29
N ILE A 77 4.69 5.73 -18.03
CA ILE A 77 4.79 5.76 -19.50
C ILE A 77 3.56 6.42 -20.15
N VAL A 78 2.39 6.37 -19.49
CA VAL A 78 1.16 7.01 -19.99
C VAL A 78 1.27 8.53 -20.08
N ASP A 79 2.18 9.16 -19.34
CA ASP A 79 2.40 10.61 -19.41
C ASP A 79 3.18 11.04 -20.65
N PHE A 80 3.81 10.09 -21.35
CA PHE A 80 4.66 10.34 -22.52
C PHE A 80 4.09 9.82 -23.84
N MET A 81 2.95 9.12 -23.79
CA MET A 81 2.32 8.50 -24.96
C MET A 81 1.01 9.21 -25.30
N ASP A 82 0.66 9.19 -26.60
CA ASP A 82 -0.66 9.56 -27.06
C ASP A 82 -1.70 8.49 -26.68
N ASP A 83 -2.97 8.90 -26.66
CA ASP A 83 -4.08 8.07 -26.21
C ASP A 83 -4.28 6.83 -27.11
N ALA A 84 -4.07 6.93 -28.42
CA ALA A 84 -4.18 5.82 -29.36
C ALA A 84 -3.11 4.74 -29.08
N THR A 85 -1.89 5.15 -28.78
CA THR A 85 -0.78 4.26 -28.43
C THR A 85 -1.10 3.52 -27.10
N ILE A 86 -1.62 4.22 -26.09
CA ILE A 86 -2.03 3.61 -24.81
C ILE A 86 -3.12 2.56 -25.03
N LEU A 87 -4.16 2.88 -25.83
CA LEU A 87 -5.24 1.94 -26.16
C LEU A 87 -4.70 0.68 -26.83
N ASN A 88 -3.81 0.83 -27.84
CA ASN A 88 -3.21 -0.29 -28.54
C ASN A 88 -2.40 -1.18 -27.58
N ILE A 89 -1.54 -0.60 -26.74
CA ILE A 89 -0.76 -1.34 -25.74
C ILE A 89 -1.67 -2.12 -24.80
N CYS A 90 -2.72 -1.50 -24.29
CA CYS A 90 -3.65 -2.15 -23.37
C CYS A 90 -4.39 -3.32 -24.03
N ASN A 91 -4.85 -3.14 -25.28
CA ASN A 91 -5.51 -4.21 -26.03
C ASN A 91 -4.54 -5.35 -26.39
N ASP A 92 -3.30 -5.05 -26.78
CA ASP A 92 -2.26 -6.05 -27.01
C ASP A 92 -1.95 -6.88 -25.77
N ILE A 93 -1.96 -6.24 -24.60
CA ILE A 93 -1.81 -6.93 -23.31
C ILE A 93 -2.98 -7.89 -23.09
N LEU A 94 -4.23 -7.45 -23.29
CA LEU A 94 -5.42 -8.30 -23.13
C LEU A 94 -5.39 -9.48 -24.09
N ILE A 95 -5.06 -9.26 -25.36
CA ILE A 95 -4.88 -10.31 -26.37
C ILE A 95 -3.80 -11.30 -25.93
N SER A 96 -2.66 -10.79 -25.46
CA SER A 96 -1.56 -11.64 -24.99
C SER A 96 -1.95 -12.50 -23.78
N ILE A 97 -2.71 -11.96 -22.83
CA ILE A 97 -3.24 -12.70 -21.69
C ILE A 97 -4.28 -13.73 -22.17
N GLY A 98 -5.16 -13.35 -23.09
CA GLY A 98 -6.22 -14.19 -23.63
C GLY A 98 -5.73 -15.39 -24.44
N ARG A 99 -4.46 -15.42 -24.87
CA ARG A 99 -3.82 -16.60 -25.47
C ARG A 99 -3.56 -17.72 -24.46
N SER A 100 -3.60 -17.42 -23.15
CA SER A 100 -3.52 -18.43 -22.10
C SER A 100 -4.81 -19.23 -22.05
N PRO A 101 -4.75 -20.57 -21.84
CA PRO A 101 -5.94 -21.39 -21.65
C PRO A 101 -6.63 -21.12 -20.31
N TYR A 102 -5.96 -20.41 -19.40
CA TYR A 102 -6.48 -20.12 -18.08
C TYR A 102 -7.31 -18.85 -18.09
N PRO A 103 -8.50 -18.85 -17.47
CA PRO A 103 -9.30 -17.65 -17.32
C PRO A 103 -8.61 -16.65 -16.38
N ILE A 104 -9.11 -15.44 -16.42
CA ILE A 104 -8.75 -14.37 -15.49
C ILE A 104 -9.96 -14.03 -14.62
N ASN A 105 -9.71 -13.38 -13.50
CA ASN A 105 -10.74 -12.78 -12.67
C ASN A 105 -10.74 -11.27 -12.87
N LEU A 106 -11.88 -10.73 -13.27
CA LEU A 106 -12.16 -9.29 -13.37
C LEU A 106 -12.92 -8.87 -12.10
N LYS A 107 -12.36 -7.96 -11.31
CA LYS A 107 -13.07 -7.35 -10.18
C LYS A 107 -13.80 -6.12 -10.65
N LEU A 108 -15.12 -6.10 -10.43
CA LEU A 108 -15.94 -4.90 -10.53
C LEU A 108 -16.21 -4.35 -9.13
N GLU A 109 -16.34 -3.04 -9.04
CA GLU A 109 -16.72 -2.33 -7.83
C GLU A 109 -17.58 -1.13 -8.23
N GLU A 110 -18.81 -1.05 -7.73
CA GLU A 110 -19.82 -0.06 -8.14
C GLU A 110 -20.06 -0.03 -9.66
N GLY A 111 -19.96 -1.20 -10.31
CA GLY A 111 -20.10 -1.32 -11.76
C GLY A 111 -18.86 -0.93 -12.59
N ASP A 112 -17.79 -0.44 -11.97
CA ASP A 112 -16.54 -0.10 -12.64
C ASP A 112 -15.53 -1.25 -12.61
N ALA A 113 -14.72 -1.40 -13.67
CA ALA A 113 -13.59 -2.34 -13.69
C ALA A 113 -12.47 -1.83 -12.77
N ALA A 114 -12.35 -2.44 -11.59
CA ALA A 114 -11.43 -2.02 -10.55
C ALA A 114 -10.07 -2.73 -10.62
N SER A 115 -10.04 -4.02 -11.00
CA SER A 115 -8.79 -4.77 -11.13
C SER A 115 -8.94 -6.03 -11.98
N ILE A 116 -7.80 -6.61 -12.37
CA ILE A 116 -7.70 -7.85 -13.14
C ILE A 116 -6.65 -8.76 -12.50
N PHE A 117 -6.97 -10.07 -12.36
CA PHE A 117 -6.11 -11.06 -11.71
C PHE A 117 -5.98 -12.33 -12.53
N SER A 118 -4.89 -13.07 -12.30
CA SER A 118 -4.81 -14.47 -12.74
C SER A 118 -5.78 -15.34 -11.94
N ASN A 119 -6.15 -16.48 -12.50
CA ASN A 119 -7.04 -17.44 -11.83
C ASN A 119 -6.50 -17.96 -10.47
N ASN A 120 -5.18 -17.88 -10.28
CA ASN A 120 -4.51 -18.34 -9.06
C ASN A 120 -4.43 -17.26 -7.96
N TYR A 121 -5.07 -16.11 -8.17
CA TYR A 121 -5.13 -15.06 -7.16
C TYR A 121 -6.23 -15.35 -6.14
N THR A 122 -5.87 -15.44 -4.87
CA THR A 122 -6.83 -15.63 -3.78
C THR A 122 -7.27 -14.25 -3.29
N LEU A 123 -8.50 -13.88 -3.63
CA LEU A 123 -9.09 -12.61 -3.17
C LEU A 123 -9.50 -12.74 -1.69
N ILE A 124 -8.96 -11.88 -0.84
CA ILE A 124 -9.40 -11.66 0.54
C ILE A 124 -9.93 -10.23 0.58
N SER A 125 -11.24 -10.08 0.80
CA SER A 125 -11.84 -8.74 0.82
C SER A 125 -11.50 -7.98 2.09
N ASP A 126 -11.47 -6.64 1.98
CA ASP A 126 -11.24 -5.76 3.12
C ASP A 126 -12.30 -5.99 4.20
N LEU A 127 -13.57 -6.17 3.81
CA LEU A 127 -14.67 -6.45 4.74
C LEU A 127 -14.43 -7.75 5.51
N GLU A 128 -14.03 -8.80 4.82
CA GLU A 128 -13.84 -10.11 5.45
C GLU A 128 -12.69 -10.08 6.45
N ILE A 129 -11.54 -9.49 6.08
CA ILE A 129 -10.40 -9.45 6.98
C ILE A 129 -10.64 -8.51 8.17
N LEU A 130 -11.37 -7.41 7.99
CA LEU A 130 -11.77 -6.53 9.09
C LEU A 130 -12.68 -7.25 10.07
N LYS A 131 -13.75 -7.91 9.60
CA LYS A 131 -14.66 -8.71 10.45
C LYS A 131 -13.95 -9.88 11.14
N PHE A 132 -12.92 -10.43 10.51
CA PHE A 132 -12.09 -11.45 11.13
C PHE A 132 -11.27 -10.85 12.30
N CYS A 133 -10.61 -9.71 12.07
CA CYS A 133 -9.77 -9.03 13.07
C CYS A 133 -10.53 -8.57 14.31
N GLU A 134 -11.76 -8.05 14.14
CA GLU A 134 -12.61 -7.57 15.26
C GLU A 134 -12.76 -8.57 16.40
N LYS A 135 -12.67 -9.87 16.10
CA LYS A 135 -12.79 -10.93 17.10
C LYS A 135 -11.59 -11.00 18.06
N PHE A 136 -10.46 -10.41 17.70
CA PHE A 136 -9.19 -10.56 18.41
C PHE A 136 -8.59 -9.24 18.88
N ILE A 137 -8.76 -8.17 18.10
CA ILE A 137 -8.10 -6.87 18.30
C ILE A 137 -9.08 -5.72 18.06
N GLU A 138 -8.85 -4.60 18.75
CA GLU A 138 -9.59 -3.37 18.54
C GLU A 138 -8.88 -2.53 17.46
N ILE A 139 -9.59 -2.23 16.36
CA ILE A 139 -9.11 -1.37 15.29
C ILE A 139 -9.54 0.06 15.60
N ASP A 140 -8.59 0.99 15.59
CA ASP A 140 -8.78 2.38 15.96
C ASP A 140 -9.07 3.25 14.73
N GLU A 141 -8.23 3.15 13.71
CA GLU A 141 -8.39 3.92 12.48
C GLU A 141 -8.17 3.07 11.22
N ILE A 142 -8.84 3.45 10.14
CA ILE A 142 -8.66 2.87 8.81
C ILE A 142 -8.39 3.96 7.78
N ASN A 143 -7.41 3.68 6.93
CA ASN A 143 -7.15 4.39 5.69
C ASN A 143 -7.34 3.42 4.52
N ARG A 144 -8.17 3.77 3.53
CA ARG A 144 -8.48 2.91 2.37
C ARG A 144 -8.59 3.73 1.10
N ASN A 145 -8.02 3.22 0.01
CA ASN A 145 -8.24 3.69 -1.35
C ASN A 145 -8.28 2.49 -2.32
N ASP A 146 -8.30 2.73 -3.63
CA ASP A 146 -8.31 1.67 -4.64
C ASP A 146 -7.10 0.73 -4.60
N TYR A 147 -6.01 1.08 -3.95
CA TYR A 147 -4.76 0.32 -3.97
C TYR A 147 -4.52 -0.50 -2.71
N VAL A 148 -4.90 0.06 -1.56
CA VAL A 148 -4.56 -0.52 -0.27
C VAL A 148 -5.53 -0.07 0.81
N MET A 149 -5.81 -0.97 1.75
CA MET A 149 -6.38 -0.67 3.05
C MET A 149 -5.28 -0.81 4.11
N VAL A 150 -5.20 0.15 5.02
CA VAL A 150 -4.34 0.14 6.21
C VAL A 150 -5.22 0.36 7.42
N ALA A 151 -5.41 -0.67 8.22
CA ALA A 151 -6.16 -0.60 9.48
C ALA A 151 -5.19 -0.67 10.66
N LYS A 152 -5.21 0.34 11.55
CA LYS A 152 -4.35 0.42 12.72
C LYS A 152 -5.10 0.04 13.97
N THR A 153 -4.48 -0.79 14.80
CA THR A 153 -5.04 -1.16 16.10
C THR A 153 -4.81 -0.06 17.11
N ARG A 154 -5.61 -0.06 18.17
CA ARG A 154 -5.34 0.75 19.36
C ARG A 154 -3.94 0.46 19.90
N ILE A 155 -3.26 1.51 20.35
CA ILE A 155 -1.93 1.39 20.96
C ILE A 155 -1.98 0.50 22.20
N GLN A 156 -1.15 -0.55 22.20
CA GLN A 156 -1.12 -1.56 23.26
C GLN A 156 -0.04 -1.28 24.32
N THR A 157 1.10 -0.75 23.88
CA THR A 157 2.25 -0.49 24.77
C THR A 157 2.86 0.87 24.47
N GLN A 158 3.57 1.44 25.47
CA GLN A 158 4.24 2.75 25.33
C GLN A 158 5.69 2.67 25.80
N ALA A 159 6.55 3.54 25.27
CA ALA A 159 7.94 3.68 25.64
C ALA A 159 8.45 5.10 25.39
N THR A 160 9.46 5.52 26.20
CA THR A 160 10.13 6.81 26.05
C THR A 160 11.64 6.57 25.87
N PRO A 161 12.09 6.20 24.66
CA PRO A 161 13.50 5.87 24.40
C PRO A 161 14.41 7.10 24.46
N ILE A 162 13.86 8.26 24.15
CA ILE A 162 14.54 9.55 24.13
C ILE A 162 13.78 10.49 25.06
N PRO A 163 14.42 11.23 25.97
CA PRO A 163 13.76 12.15 26.88
C PRO A 163 12.82 13.12 26.14
N GLY A 164 11.57 13.15 26.57
CA GLY A 164 10.53 13.98 25.95
C GLY A 164 9.93 13.43 24.66
N ASP A 165 10.38 12.29 24.16
CA ASP A 165 9.89 11.68 22.94
C ASP A 165 9.24 10.31 23.18
N ASN A 166 7.92 10.29 23.20
CA ASN A 166 7.10 9.15 23.54
C ASN A 166 6.64 8.41 22.28
N TYR A 167 6.77 7.08 22.31
CA TYR A 167 6.30 6.16 21.28
C TYR A 167 5.23 5.23 21.82
N GLY A 168 4.18 4.99 21.03
CA GLY A 168 3.20 3.95 21.24
C GLY A 168 3.37 2.83 20.24
N PHE A 169 3.10 1.58 20.64
CA PHE A 169 3.15 0.41 19.76
C PHE A 169 1.77 -0.21 19.63
N GLY A 170 1.36 -0.41 18.40
CA GLY A 170 0.20 -1.15 17.98
C GLY A 170 0.54 -1.98 16.76
N PHE A 171 -0.49 -2.46 16.07
CA PHE A 171 -0.31 -3.18 14.81
C PHE A 171 -0.99 -2.44 13.68
N ALA A 172 -0.49 -2.67 12.47
CA ALA A 172 -1.16 -2.29 11.25
C ALA A 172 -1.45 -3.54 10.43
N LEU A 173 -2.70 -3.68 10.05
CA LEU A 173 -3.18 -4.64 9.06
C LEU A 173 -3.20 -3.93 7.72
N ILE A 174 -2.55 -4.53 6.73
CA ILE A 174 -2.49 -4.02 5.35
C ILE A 174 -3.09 -5.08 4.44
N ASN A 175 -4.06 -4.68 3.61
CA ASN A 175 -4.65 -5.54 2.59
C ASN A 175 -4.76 -4.81 1.26
N SER A 176 -4.77 -5.54 0.15
CA SER A 176 -4.97 -4.97 -1.19
C SER A 176 -5.90 -5.85 -2.01
N GLU A 177 -7.16 -5.50 -2.08
CA GLU A 177 -8.15 -6.19 -2.91
C GLU A 177 -7.90 -6.05 -4.41
N THR A 178 -7.11 -5.08 -4.82
CA THR A 178 -6.74 -4.82 -6.22
C THR A 178 -5.38 -5.43 -6.60
N GLY A 179 -4.72 -6.13 -5.66
CA GLY A 179 -3.50 -6.88 -5.90
C GLY A 179 -2.23 -6.05 -6.04
N PHE A 180 -2.20 -4.86 -5.45
CA PHE A 180 -0.98 -4.02 -5.39
C PHE A 180 -0.08 -4.33 -4.21
N GLY A 181 -0.56 -5.11 -3.24
CA GLY A 181 0.15 -5.46 -2.02
C GLY A 181 -0.12 -6.90 -1.59
N TYR A 182 0.42 -7.22 -0.44
CA TYR A 182 0.22 -8.47 0.29
C TYR A 182 -0.80 -8.25 1.40
N LEU A 183 -1.36 -9.32 1.95
CA LEU A 183 -1.94 -9.27 3.28
C LEU A 183 -0.79 -9.25 4.28
N ASN A 184 -0.62 -8.12 4.98
CA ASN A 184 0.42 -7.92 5.98
C ASN A 184 -0.18 -7.59 7.33
N PHE A 185 0.49 -8.06 8.39
CA PHE A 185 0.25 -7.60 9.74
C PHE A 185 1.61 -7.30 10.37
N GLU A 186 1.85 -6.04 10.65
CA GLU A 186 3.16 -5.53 11.04
C GLU A 186 3.05 -4.73 12.34
N LEU A 187 4.07 -4.79 13.18
CA LEU A 187 4.19 -3.90 14.34
C LEU A 187 4.35 -2.47 13.86
N TYR A 188 3.58 -1.57 14.45
CA TYR A 188 3.56 -0.15 14.11
C TYR A 188 3.95 0.68 15.32
N ALA A 189 4.91 1.58 15.17
CA ALA A 189 5.31 2.54 16.16
C ALA A 189 4.76 3.94 15.82
N LEU A 190 4.01 4.53 16.74
CA LEU A 190 3.48 5.89 16.64
C LEU A 190 4.25 6.82 17.57
N ARG A 191 4.81 7.88 17.04
CA ARG A 191 5.44 8.96 17.80
C ARG A 191 4.39 9.99 18.19
N TYR A 192 4.16 10.19 19.48
CA TYR A 192 3.05 11.04 19.96
C TYR A 192 3.22 12.54 19.67
N ILE A 193 4.45 13.06 19.70
CA ILE A 193 4.71 14.50 19.51
C ILE A 193 4.22 15.01 18.15
N CYS A 194 4.41 14.19 17.10
CA CYS A 194 4.07 14.58 15.72
C CYS A 194 3.01 13.67 15.09
N THR A 195 2.47 12.70 15.82
CA THR A 195 1.59 11.65 15.29
C THR A 195 2.17 10.92 14.07
N ASN A 196 3.52 10.85 14.00
CA ASN A 196 4.26 10.18 12.94
C ASN A 196 4.33 8.68 13.23
N GLY A 197 4.24 7.87 12.21
CA GLY A 197 4.28 6.42 12.36
C GLY A 197 5.36 5.76 11.51
N ALA A 198 5.82 4.60 11.97
CA ALA A 198 6.76 3.77 11.25
C ALA A 198 6.46 2.30 11.46
N TYR A 199 6.68 1.47 10.44
CA TYR A 199 6.58 0.01 10.55
C TYR A 199 7.86 -0.55 11.12
N VAL A 200 7.72 -1.39 12.13
CA VAL A 200 8.83 -1.89 12.95
C VAL A 200 8.96 -3.39 12.75
N ARG A 201 10.15 -3.88 12.47
CA ARG A 201 10.41 -5.31 12.41
C ARG A 201 10.17 -5.96 13.76
N SER A 202 9.37 -7.02 13.79
CA SER A 202 9.06 -7.79 15.00
C SER A 202 9.04 -9.29 14.70
N ASN A 203 8.93 -10.11 15.75
CA ASN A 203 8.71 -11.54 15.61
C ASN A 203 7.24 -11.89 15.28
N PHE A 204 6.39 -10.89 15.17
CA PHE A 204 4.97 -11.02 14.90
C PHE A 204 4.59 -10.56 13.48
N ASP A 205 5.59 -10.26 12.65
CA ASP A 205 5.34 -9.84 11.28
C ASP A 205 4.74 -11.00 10.49
N PHE A 206 3.56 -10.75 9.89
CA PHE A 206 2.88 -11.66 9.00
C PHE A 206 2.83 -11.04 7.61
N LYS A 207 3.29 -11.77 6.61
CA LYS A 207 3.26 -11.32 5.22
C LYS A 207 2.88 -12.47 4.32
N HIS A 208 1.71 -12.37 3.73
CA HIS A 208 1.19 -13.44 2.88
C HIS A 208 0.84 -12.94 1.48
N PRO A 209 1.39 -13.52 0.40
CA PRO A 209 0.97 -13.21 -0.95
C PRO A 209 -0.45 -13.75 -1.20
N HIS A 210 -1.23 -13.02 -1.99
CA HIS A 210 -2.54 -13.46 -2.48
C HIS A 210 -2.41 -14.42 -3.67
N TYR A 211 -1.55 -15.45 -3.59
CA TYR A 211 -1.27 -16.28 -4.76
C TYR A 211 -1.02 -17.73 -4.38
N ASN A 212 -1.70 -18.67 -5.06
CA ASN A 212 -1.56 -20.12 -4.89
C ASN A 212 -1.73 -20.63 -3.45
N ILE A 213 -2.63 -20.05 -2.69
CA ILE A 213 -2.89 -20.47 -1.31
C ILE A 213 -4.37 -20.46 -1.02
N GLU A 214 -4.80 -21.39 -0.19
CA GLU A 214 -6.17 -21.43 0.27
C GLU A 214 -6.42 -20.33 1.32
N LYS A 215 -7.53 -19.62 1.16
CA LYS A 215 -7.98 -18.56 2.04
C LYS A 215 -8.04 -19.00 3.51
N LYS A 216 -8.52 -20.22 3.76
CA LYS A 216 -8.60 -20.78 5.11
C LYS A 216 -7.24 -20.84 5.79
N THR A 217 -6.20 -21.30 5.08
CA THR A 217 -4.84 -21.38 5.61
C THR A 217 -4.30 -20.00 5.99
N ILE A 218 -4.53 -18.99 5.13
CA ILE A 218 -4.12 -17.61 5.43
C ILE A 218 -4.77 -17.11 6.73
N LEU A 219 -6.07 -17.34 6.89
CA LEU A 219 -6.80 -16.87 8.07
C LEU A 219 -6.41 -17.61 9.35
N GLU A 220 -6.11 -18.92 9.28
CA GLU A 220 -5.62 -19.71 10.42
C GLU A 220 -4.24 -19.24 10.88
N ASP A 221 -3.30 -19.03 9.95
CA ASP A 221 -1.97 -18.50 10.25
C ASP A 221 -2.06 -17.10 10.87
N PHE A 222 -2.92 -16.25 10.30
CA PHE A 222 -3.14 -14.91 10.79
C PHE A 222 -3.75 -14.90 12.21
N GLN A 223 -4.70 -15.79 12.50
CA GLN A 223 -5.27 -15.95 13.85
C GLN A 223 -4.21 -16.23 14.90
N ASN A 224 -3.28 -17.12 14.61
CA ASN A 224 -2.18 -17.48 15.53
C ASN A 224 -1.31 -16.25 15.85
N ILE A 225 -1.05 -15.40 14.88
CA ILE A 225 -0.32 -14.15 15.08
C ILE A 225 -1.12 -13.18 15.96
N LEU A 226 -2.41 -12.97 15.67
CA LEU A 226 -3.26 -12.05 16.42
C LEU A 226 -3.38 -12.41 17.90
N ILE A 227 -3.50 -13.70 18.24
CA ILE A 227 -3.59 -14.16 19.63
C ILE A 227 -2.33 -13.77 20.43
N ASN A 228 -1.15 -13.84 19.80
CA ASN A 228 0.13 -13.61 20.45
C ASN A 228 0.60 -12.15 20.43
N ALA A 229 -0.08 -11.28 19.66
CA ALA A 229 0.40 -9.93 19.39
C ALA A 229 0.17 -8.91 20.51
N LYS A 230 -0.71 -9.18 21.51
CA LYS A 230 -1.23 -8.18 22.47
C LYS A 230 -0.18 -7.41 23.29
N GLN A 231 1.05 -7.89 23.40
CA GLN A 231 2.12 -7.25 24.19
C GLN A 231 3.39 -6.98 23.37
N ALA A 232 3.27 -6.99 22.05
CA ALA A 232 4.43 -6.82 21.20
C ALA A 232 4.99 -5.40 21.29
N LYS A 233 6.30 -5.33 21.48
CA LYS A 233 7.12 -4.12 21.31
C LYS A 233 8.47 -4.55 20.76
N SER A 234 9.18 -3.65 20.13
CA SER A 234 10.53 -3.91 19.67
C SER A 234 11.54 -3.12 20.50
N ASN A 235 12.15 -3.77 21.49
CA ASN A 235 13.24 -3.17 22.27
C ASN A 235 14.40 -2.76 21.34
N LYS A 236 14.72 -3.62 20.35
CA LYS A 236 15.76 -3.33 19.38
C LYS A 236 15.48 -2.06 18.56
N PHE A 237 14.24 -1.82 18.17
CA PHE A 237 13.87 -0.58 17.49
C PHE A 237 14.10 0.64 18.39
N LEU A 238 13.74 0.54 19.67
CA LEU A 238 13.95 1.63 20.64
C LEU A 238 15.44 1.93 20.88
N GLU A 239 16.25 0.90 21.02
CA GLU A 239 17.71 1.02 21.13
C GLU A 239 18.30 1.66 19.87
N ASN A 240 17.87 1.23 18.70
CA ASN A 240 18.31 1.78 17.42
C ASN A 240 17.88 3.25 17.24
N LEU A 241 16.70 3.67 17.74
CA LEU A 241 16.29 5.08 17.75
C LEU A 241 17.30 5.93 18.53
N VAL A 242 17.74 5.47 19.68
CA VAL A 242 18.77 6.17 20.48
C VAL A 242 20.09 6.23 19.73
N LEU A 243 20.52 5.11 19.13
CA LEU A 243 21.76 5.04 18.35
C LEU A 243 21.71 5.93 17.10
N SER A 244 20.57 6.05 16.45
CA SER A 244 20.39 6.86 15.23
C SER A 244 20.69 8.34 15.42
N GLN A 245 20.61 8.85 16.66
CA GLN A 245 21.01 10.22 16.99
C GLN A 245 22.52 10.47 16.85
N LYS A 246 23.33 9.40 16.88
CA LYS A 246 24.82 9.47 16.77
C LYS A 246 25.30 9.21 15.35
N ILE A 247 24.42 8.83 14.43
CA ILE A 247 24.76 8.45 13.05
C ILE A 247 24.45 9.62 12.12
N MET A 248 25.43 10.05 11.32
CA MET A 248 25.25 11.11 10.33
C MET A 248 24.28 10.67 9.22
N ALA A 249 23.24 11.45 8.95
CA ALA A 249 22.27 11.21 7.86
C ALA A 249 22.94 11.15 6.49
N ALA A 250 24.03 11.88 6.28
CA ALA A 250 24.76 11.95 5.01
C ALA A 250 25.13 10.57 4.43
N LYS A 251 25.44 9.59 5.29
CA LYS A 251 25.76 8.21 4.88
C LYS A 251 24.57 7.49 4.22
N HIS A 252 23.35 7.91 4.51
CA HIS A 252 22.10 7.28 4.08
C HIS A 252 21.36 8.05 3.00
N LEU A 253 21.73 9.31 2.73
CA LEU A 253 20.97 10.21 1.84
C LEU A 253 20.84 9.69 0.41
N ASN A 254 21.91 9.11 -0.17
CA ASN A 254 21.86 8.59 -1.54
C ASN A 254 20.90 7.39 -1.65
N SER A 255 20.97 6.45 -0.72
CA SER A 255 20.05 5.32 -0.66
C SER A 255 18.62 5.79 -0.40
N ALA A 256 18.44 6.76 0.51
CA ALA A 256 17.14 7.33 0.79
C ALA A 256 16.52 8.00 -0.44
N LYS A 257 17.32 8.76 -1.19
CA LYS A 257 16.86 9.39 -2.43
C LYS A 257 16.37 8.38 -3.45
N GLN A 258 17.12 7.31 -3.70
CA GLN A 258 16.75 6.25 -4.63
C GLN A 258 15.44 5.54 -4.20
N GLN A 259 15.30 5.22 -2.92
CA GLN A 259 14.11 4.53 -2.42
C GLN A 259 12.88 5.44 -2.43
N ILE A 260 13.00 6.70 -2.04
CA ILE A 260 11.90 7.66 -2.07
C ILE A 260 11.51 7.96 -3.53
N GLU A 261 12.47 8.09 -4.44
CA GLU A 261 12.19 8.24 -5.88
C GLU A 261 11.42 7.04 -6.45
N TYR A 262 11.78 5.82 -6.02
CA TYR A 262 11.06 4.60 -6.41
C TYR A 262 9.60 4.60 -5.90
N ILE A 263 9.36 5.11 -4.67
CA ILE A 263 8.03 5.12 -4.05
C ILE A 263 7.14 6.21 -4.65
N VAL A 264 7.63 7.46 -4.74
CA VAL A 264 6.80 8.63 -5.06
C VAL A 264 7.08 9.25 -6.42
N GLY A 265 8.08 8.74 -7.15
CA GLY A 265 8.54 9.27 -8.44
C GLY A 265 9.54 10.42 -8.31
N GLN A 266 10.27 10.66 -9.40
CA GLN A 266 11.42 11.58 -9.46
C GLN A 266 11.05 13.02 -9.05
N LYS A 267 9.95 13.55 -9.59
CA LYS A 267 9.52 14.94 -9.33
C LYS A 267 9.19 15.18 -7.86
N LYS A 268 8.39 14.30 -7.26
CA LYS A 268 8.03 14.39 -5.84
C LYS A 268 9.25 14.19 -4.94
N SER A 269 10.15 13.25 -5.26
CA SER A 269 11.40 13.00 -4.55
C SER A 269 12.31 14.22 -4.54
N PHE A 270 12.42 14.94 -5.67
CA PHE A 270 13.21 16.17 -5.74
C PHE A 270 12.69 17.24 -4.75
N TYR A 271 11.38 17.48 -4.70
CA TYR A 271 10.79 18.44 -3.75
C TYR A 271 10.95 17.98 -2.30
N PHE A 272 10.83 16.68 -2.05
CA PHE A 272 11.02 16.07 -0.75
C PHE A 272 12.41 16.43 -0.17
N PHE A 273 13.49 16.15 -0.91
CA PHE A 273 14.86 16.42 -0.44
C PHE A 273 15.22 17.92 -0.44
N SER A 274 14.70 18.69 -1.38
CA SER A 274 14.91 20.16 -1.38
C SER A 274 14.35 20.79 -0.09
N SER A 275 13.21 20.31 0.39
CA SER A 275 12.61 20.77 1.66
C SER A 275 13.39 20.27 2.87
N PHE A 276 13.93 19.04 2.82
CA PHE A 276 14.77 18.49 3.89
C PHE A 276 16.02 19.35 4.14
N TYR A 277 16.76 19.67 3.07
CA TYR A 277 17.96 20.50 3.18
C TYR A 277 17.69 21.93 3.66
N LYS A 278 16.56 22.52 3.25
CA LYS A 278 16.18 23.87 3.70
C LYS A 278 15.82 23.94 5.18
N LYS A 279 15.14 22.92 5.70
CA LYS A 279 14.60 22.91 7.08
C LYS A 279 15.68 22.65 8.12
N ASN A 280 16.68 21.85 7.80
CA ASN A 280 17.49 21.21 8.84
C ASN A 280 19.03 21.44 8.71
N GLY A 281 19.54 22.05 7.62
CA GLY A 281 20.99 22.27 7.41
C GLY A 281 21.76 20.99 6.99
N ILE A 282 23.08 21.04 7.09
CA ILE A 282 23.96 19.97 6.58
C ILE A 282 24.31 18.92 7.66
N GLU A 283 24.30 19.32 8.93
CA GLU A 283 24.68 18.45 10.06
C GLU A 283 23.47 17.77 10.69
N GLN A 284 22.94 16.75 10.00
CA GLN A 284 21.79 15.99 10.50
C GLN A 284 22.18 14.56 10.83
N ASN A 285 21.51 14.04 11.85
CA ASN A 285 21.61 12.64 12.20
C ASN A 285 20.52 11.80 11.53
N LEU A 286 20.66 10.50 11.60
CA LEU A 286 19.71 9.56 10.99
C LEU A 286 18.31 9.63 11.64
N TYR A 287 18.22 9.99 12.92
CA TYR A 287 16.96 10.21 13.61
C TYR A 287 16.19 11.38 13.01
N ASP A 288 16.88 12.47 12.62
CA ASP A 288 16.27 13.62 11.96
C ASP A 288 15.71 13.23 10.58
N LEU A 289 16.48 12.43 9.82
CA LEU A 289 16.03 11.91 8.53
C LEU A 289 14.81 10.99 8.69
N PHE A 290 14.83 10.07 9.65
CA PHE A 290 13.71 9.20 9.98
C PHE A 290 12.44 10.01 10.29
N ASN A 291 12.55 10.98 11.19
CA ASN A 291 11.42 11.84 11.57
C ASN A 291 10.91 12.67 10.39
N TYR A 292 11.81 13.17 9.56
CA TYR A 292 11.43 13.92 8.37
C TYR A 292 10.64 13.05 7.38
N ILE A 293 11.10 11.82 7.09
CA ILE A 293 10.40 10.91 6.18
C ILE A 293 9.00 10.60 6.72
N THR A 294 8.87 10.26 8.00
CA THR A 294 7.58 9.91 8.60
C THR A 294 6.61 11.10 8.68
N ASP A 295 7.12 12.31 8.88
CA ASP A 295 6.31 13.53 8.87
C ASP A 295 5.81 13.86 7.46
N GLN A 296 6.69 13.82 6.47
CA GLN A 296 6.33 14.09 5.08
C GLN A 296 5.39 13.02 4.50
N ALA A 297 5.50 11.77 4.95
CA ALA A 297 4.65 10.67 4.49
C ALA A 297 3.14 10.99 4.58
N LYS A 298 2.72 11.80 5.55
CA LYS A 298 1.32 12.21 5.74
C LYS A 298 0.73 13.02 4.57
N GLN A 299 1.58 13.63 3.76
CA GLN A 299 1.18 14.47 2.61
C GLN A 299 0.96 13.65 1.34
N TYR A 300 1.24 12.35 1.39
CA TYR A 300 1.17 11.45 0.25
C TYR A 300 -0.09 10.58 0.29
N GLU A 301 -0.42 10.00 -0.85
CA GLU A 301 -1.52 9.04 -0.94
C GLU A 301 -1.29 7.82 -0.04
N ILE A 302 -2.36 7.15 0.40
CA ILE A 302 -2.31 6.09 1.42
C ILE A 302 -1.27 5.01 1.10
N HIS A 303 -1.18 4.58 -0.15
CA HIS A 303 -0.21 3.56 -0.56
C HIS A 303 1.24 4.08 -0.59
N GLU A 304 1.47 5.33 -1.03
CA GLU A 304 2.78 5.97 -0.98
C GLU A 304 3.21 6.20 0.48
N ARG A 305 2.27 6.69 1.31
CA ARG A 305 2.47 6.87 2.76
C ARG A 305 2.89 5.57 3.43
N TYR A 306 2.19 4.47 3.17
CA TYR A 306 2.54 3.16 3.72
C TYR A 306 3.99 2.77 3.39
N PHE A 307 4.40 2.89 2.13
CA PHE A 307 5.77 2.55 1.73
C PHE A 307 6.83 3.51 2.30
N LEU A 308 6.52 4.80 2.45
CA LEU A 308 7.42 5.76 3.09
C LEU A 308 7.59 5.46 4.59
N GLU A 309 6.52 5.18 5.32
CA GLU A 309 6.55 4.78 6.73
C GLU A 309 7.30 3.45 6.93
N GLN A 310 7.13 2.48 6.01
CA GLN A 310 7.86 1.21 6.01
C GLN A 310 9.35 1.42 5.75
N TYR A 311 9.70 2.26 4.78
CA TYR A 311 11.09 2.61 4.50
C TYR A 311 11.75 3.31 5.70
N ALA A 312 11.08 4.29 6.30
CA ALA A 312 11.58 4.96 7.50
C ALA A 312 11.87 3.98 8.64
N GLY A 313 10.93 3.06 8.91
CA GLY A 313 11.14 2.00 9.89
C GLY A 313 12.35 1.12 9.56
N SER A 314 12.56 0.80 8.28
CA SER A 314 13.70 0.00 7.83
C SER A 314 15.06 0.67 8.05
N LEU A 315 15.13 2.00 7.95
CA LEU A 315 16.36 2.76 8.26
C LEU A 315 16.79 2.54 9.71
N ILE A 316 15.84 2.53 10.63
CA ILE A 316 16.13 2.31 12.05
C ILE A 316 16.38 0.82 12.35
N ASN A 317 15.58 -0.08 11.79
CA ASN A 317 15.70 -1.53 12.05
C ASN A 317 17.03 -2.14 11.58
N ASN A 318 17.65 -1.58 10.53
CA ASN A 318 18.82 -2.17 9.87
C ASN A 318 20.17 -1.57 10.31
N LEU A 319 20.21 -0.75 11.37
CA LEU A 319 21.44 -0.04 11.77
C LEU A 319 22.66 -0.97 11.98
N HIS A 320 22.46 -2.16 12.51
CA HIS A 320 23.55 -3.13 12.74
C HIS A 320 24.11 -3.80 11.45
N LYS A 321 23.47 -3.60 10.29
CA LYS A 321 23.97 -4.15 9.02
C LYS A 321 24.96 -3.23 8.30
N VAL A 322 25.14 -2.02 8.78
CA VAL A 322 25.95 -0.97 8.15
C VAL A 322 27.35 -0.86 8.77
N GLU A 323 27.59 -1.52 9.90
CA GLU A 323 28.89 -1.50 10.62
C GLU A 323 29.84 -2.64 10.22
N ASN A 324 29.48 -3.49 9.23
CA ASN A 324 30.34 -4.56 8.72
C ASN A 324 30.75 -4.32 7.25
#